data_409f9eaa10a6ed267e8eb5c1d3195c8f
#
_entry.id   409f9eaa10a6ed267e8eb5c1d3195c8f
#
_cell.length_a   1.000
_cell.length_b   1.000
_cell.length_c   1.000
_cell.angle_alpha   90.00
_cell.angle_beta   90.00
_cell.angle_gamma   90.00
#
_symmetry.space_group_name_H-M   'P 1'
#
loop_
_entity.id
_entity.type
_entity.pdbx_description
1 polymer ?
#
loop_
_entity_poly.entity_id
_entity_poly.type
_entity_poly.pdbx_seq_one_letter_code
_entity_poly.pdbx_strand_id
1 'polypeptide(L)'
;MWPAASEFLQRASLGWRRREREAPVSFKTIIEPFRIHATQAIRSITPEAREAALRRAGYNLFGLHADDVLIDLLTDSGTGAMSSRQWAAMMDGDESYAGSKSFYRFQTVVRDLTGLQEVIPTHQGRAAERILFATLVQPGQVVPNNTHFDTTRANIEYCGAEALDLVIPEGREPANRHPFKGNIDIAALEQAIDRLGVRRIPLVMVTVTNNSGGGQPVSLENLKAVRALCDRFHLPLYLDACRFAENAYFIKLREPGYADWPVSRIAREIFQQADGCTMSAKKDGLANIGGFLALNDPEVAARCRNLLILTEGFPTYGGLAGYDLEAVATGLEEVLDEEYLRYRVRSTAYLAERAEAAGVPVVQPPGGHAVYLDARALLPHIPPSQYPAQSLCVELYRAGGVRGVEIGSVMFGKRAADGTETPAAMELVRLAIPRRTYTQSHIDYVGEVIAVVASGKNRLRGYRMVEQAPWLRHFSARFEPLEP
;
A
#
# COMPACT_ATOMS: atom_id res chain seq x y z
N MET A 1 6.10 -79.80 0.15
CA MET A 1 7.53 -79.45 -0.09
C MET A 1 7.53 -78.29 -1.03
N TRP A 2 7.88 -77.13 -0.51
CA TRP A 2 8.04 -75.92 -1.29
C TRP A 2 9.51 -75.79 -1.71
N PRO A 3 9.83 -75.47 -2.98
CA PRO A 3 11.20 -75.26 -3.40
C PRO A 3 11.74 -73.92 -2.95
N ALA A 4 13.06 -73.88 -2.75
CA ALA A 4 13.85 -72.94 -2.03
C ALA A 4 13.91 -71.49 -2.66
N ALA A 5 14.00 -70.51 -1.78
CA ALA A 5 14.06 -69.07 -2.01
C ALA A 5 15.37 -68.54 -2.66
N SER A 6 16.15 -69.36 -3.39
CA SER A 6 17.47 -68.96 -3.93
C SER A 6 17.48 -68.55 -5.39
N GLU A 7 16.40 -68.74 -6.15
CA GLU A 7 16.37 -68.32 -7.57
C GLU A 7 15.75 -66.96 -7.86
N PHE A 8 15.15 -66.30 -6.83
CA PHE A 8 14.55 -64.97 -6.99
C PHE A 8 15.51 -63.80 -6.83
N LEU A 9 16.72 -64.02 -6.26
CA LEU A 9 17.69 -62.98 -6.02
C LEU A 9 18.75 -62.75 -7.13
N GLN A 10 18.77 -63.60 -8.17
CA GLN A 10 19.71 -63.50 -9.28
C GLN A 10 19.18 -62.79 -10.54
N ARG A 11 17.92 -62.36 -10.58
CA ARG A 11 17.36 -61.58 -11.70
C ARG A 11 17.11 -60.08 -11.38
N ALA A 12 17.49 -59.60 -10.21
CA ALA A 12 17.31 -58.20 -9.81
C ALA A 12 18.52 -57.30 -10.07
N SER A 13 19.56 -57.75 -10.79
CA SER A 13 20.79 -56.97 -11.08
C SER A 13 20.90 -56.46 -12.51
N LEU A 14 19.81 -56.40 -13.26
CA LEU A 14 19.81 -55.86 -14.60
C LEU A 14 19.20 -54.44 -14.60
N GLY A 15 20.08 -53.43 -14.52
CA GLY A 15 19.90 -52.18 -15.21
C GLY A 15 18.88 -51.22 -14.60
N TRP A 16 19.07 -50.75 -13.36
CA TRP A 16 18.64 -49.41 -13.03
C TRP A 16 19.53 -48.41 -13.78
N ARG A 17 19.26 -48.18 -15.07
CA ARG A 17 19.68 -46.97 -15.72
C ARG A 17 19.08 -45.82 -14.88
N ARG A 18 19.92 -44.96 -14.28
CA ARG A 18 19.49 -43.64 -13.77
C ARG A 18 18.71 -43.00 -14.94
N ARG A 19 17.38 -42.99 -14.86
CA ARG A 19 16.61 -42.04 -15.64
C ARG A 19 17.18 -40.68 -15.25
N GLU A 20 17.84 -40.01 -16.19
CA GLU A 20 18.12 -38.59 -16.07
C GLU A 20 16.78 -38.00 -15.62
N ARG A 21 16.78 -37.32 -14.46
CA ARG A 21 15.60 -36.58 -14.02
C ARG A 21 15.40 -35.50 -15.08
N GLU A 22 14.38 -35.71 -15.92
CA GLU A 22 13.91 -34.63 -16.78
C GLU A 22 13.74 -33.39 -15.91
N ALA A 23 14.27 -32.26 -16.37
CA ALA A 23 14.09 -30.99 -15.68
C ALA A 23 12.57 -30.80 -15.43
N PRO A 24 12.16 -30.41 -14.22
CA PRO A 24 10.73 -30.28 -13.94
C PRO A 24 10.13 -29.32 -14.94
N VAL A 25 9.01 -29.73 -15.55
CA VAL A 25 8.25 -28.89 -16.48
C VAL A 25 7.88 -27.62 -15.73
N SER A 26 8.41 -26.45 -16.15
CA SER A 26 8.05 -25.18 -15.55
C SER A 26 6.94 -24.55 -16.38
N PHE A 27 5.80 -24.27 -15.75
CA PHE A 27 4.73 -23.51 -16.35
C PHE A 27 4.98 -22.00 -16.21
N LYS A 28 4.65 -21.22 -17.24
CA LYS A 28 4.84 -19.75 -17.23
C LYS A 28 3.73 -19.01 -16.49
N THR A 29 2.54 -19.61 -16.44
CA THR A 29 1.36 -18.99 -15.78
C THR A 29 1.53 -19.04 -14.27
N ILE A 30 1.40 -17.89 -13.63
CA ILE A 30 1.28 -17.75 -12.18
C ILE A 30 -0.22 -17.74 -11.88
N ILE A 31 -0.70 -18.80 -11.26
CA ILE A 31 -2.12 -18.96 -10.91
C ILE A 31 -2.42 -18.24 -9.59
N GLU A 32 -3.71 -17.96 -9.37
CA GLU A 32 -4.21 -17.51 -8.07
C GLU A 32 -3.96 -18.60 -7.01
N PRO A 33 -3.27 -18.30 -5.89
CA PRO A 33 -2.95 -19.28 -4.85
C PRO A 33 -4.13 -19.52 -3.88
N PHE A 34 -5.37 -19.33 -4.34
CA PHE A 34 -6.58 -19.46 -3.53
C PHE A 34 -7.76 -19.99 -4.37
N ARG A 35 -8.78 -20.51 -3.66
CA ARG A 35 -10.08 -20.87 -4.24
C ARG A 35 -11.16 -19.94 -3.72
N ILE A 36 -12.10 -19.59 -4.58
CA ILE A 36 -13.22 -18.70 -4.23
C ILE A 36 -14.38 -19.55 -3.69
N HIS A 37 -14.73 -19.37 -2.43
CA HIS A 37 -15.86 -20.04 -1.77
C HIS A 37 -17.05 -19.11 -1.46
N ALA A 38 -16.83 -17.79 -1.49
CA ALA A 38 -17.87 -16.79 -1.33
C ALA A 38 -17.75 -15.74 -2.43
N THR A 39 -18.88 -15.31 -2.98
CA THR A 39 -18.91 -14.33 -4.06
C THR A 39 -19.90 -13.22 -3.74
N GLN A 40 -19.62 -12.02 -4.23
CA GLN A 40 -20.54 -10.89 -4.23
C GLN A 40 -20.85 -10.52 -5.68
N ALA A 41 -22.14 -10.42 -6.02
CA ALA A 41 -22.54 -10.01 -7.35
C ALA A 41 -22.11 -8.56 -7.64
N ILE A 42 -21.53 -8.33 -8.83
CA ILE A 42 -21.26 -6.99 -9.34
C ILE A 42 -22.40 -6.56 -10.27
N ARG A 43 -22.73 -5.28 -10.25
CA ARG A 43 -23.83 -4.73 -11.05
C ARG A 43 -23.25 -3.93 -12.22
N SER A 44 -23.65 -4.31 -13.43
CA SER A 44 -23.41 -3.48 -14.62
C SER A 44 -24.46 -2.38 -14.70
N ILE A 45 -24.02 -1.13 -14.97
CA ILE A 45 -24.90 0.02 -15.19
C ILE A 45 -24.64 0.61 -16.58
N THR A 46 -25.69 1.23 -17.17
CA THR A 46 -25.59 1.81 -18.50
C THR A 46 -24.67 3.03 -18.54
N PRO A 47 -24.16 3.42 -19.72
CA PRO A 47 -23.39 4.66 -19.86
C PRO A 47 -24.11 5.91 -19.34
N GLU A 48 -25.42 6.01 -19.60
CA GLU A 48 -26.26 7.12 -19.12
C GLU A 48 -26.37 7.17 -17.60
N ALA A 49 -26.50 5.99 -16.97
CA ALA A 49 -26.51 5.88 -15.52
C ALA A 49 -25.17 6.26 -14.89
N ARG A 50 -24.03 5.87 -15.54
CA ARG A 50 -22.68 6.29 -15.08
C ARG A 50 -22.51 7.81 -15.17
N GLU A 51 -22.92 8.44 -16.26
CA GLU A 51 -22.84 9.89 -16.41
C GLU A 51 -23.73 10.61 -15.37
N ALA A 52 -24.93 10.10 -15.11
CA ALA A 52 -25.79 10.63 -14.07
C ALA A 52 -25.16 10.49 -12.66
N ALA A 53 -24.48 9.37 -12.37
CA ALA A 53 -23.76 9.15 -11.12
C ALA A 53 -22.59 10.15 -10.97
N LEU A 54 -21.79 10.37 -12.02
CA LEU A 54 -20.72 11.37 -12.01
C LEU A 54 -21.23 12.77 -11.70
N ARG A 55 -22.32 13.20 -12.32
CA ARG A 55 -22.92 14.53 -12.06
C ARG A 55 -23.39 14.66 -10.61
N ARG A 56 -24.08 13.65 -10.07
CA ARG A 56 -24.50 13.64 -8.66
C ARG A 56 -23.30 13.74 -7.72
N ALA A 57 -22.22 13.03 -8.03
CA ALA A 57 -20.97 13.02 -7.25
C ALA A 57 -20.15 14.32 -7.42
N GLY A 58 -20.58 15.27 -8.28
CA GLY A 58 -19.77 16.44 -8.63
C GLY A 58 -18.44 16.07 -9.26
N TYR A 59 -18.44 15.03 -10.09
CA TYR A 59 -17.27 14.44 -10.75
C TYR A 59 -16.13 14.03 -9.80
N ASN A 60 -16.43 13.82 -8.51
CA ASN A 60 -15.50 13.25 -7.53
C ASN A 60 -15.77 11.74 -7.37
N LEU A 61 -14.75 10.91 -7.65
CA LEU A 61 -14.91 9.45 -7.62
C LEU A 61 -15.20 8.92 -6.19
N PHE A 62 -14.82 9.66 -5.14
CA PHE A 62 -15.17 9.33 -3.75
C PHE A 62 -16.67 9.53 -3.44
N GLY A 63 -17.35 10.38 -4.20
CA GLY A 63 -18.78 10.63 -4.06
C GLY A 63 -19.69 9.63 -4.80
N LEU A 64 -19.12 8.67 -5.53
CA LEU A 64 -19.90 7.63 -6.20
C LEU A 64 -20.43 6.60 -5.20
N HIS A 65 -21.69 6.21 -5.36
CA HIS A 65 -22.26 5.09 -4.62
C HIS A 65 -21.60 3.78 -5.07
N ALA A 66 -21.33 2.86 -4.12
CA ALA A 66 -20.62 1.61 -4.42
C ALA A 66 -21.38 0.74 -5.47
N ASP A 67 -22.70 0.72 -5.45
CA ASP A 67 -23.52 -0.03 -6.41
C ASP A 67 -23.45 0.53 -7.85
N ASP A 68 -22.95 1.75 -8.01
CA ASP A 68 -22.73 2.36 -9.32
C ASP A 68 -21.33 2.08 -9.89
N VAL A 69 -20.49 1.31 -9.18
CA VAL A 69 -19.11 0.98 -9.58
C VAL A 69 -19.04 -0.48 -10.02
N LEU A 70 -18.52 -0.73 -11.23
CA LEU A 70 -18.37 -2.08 -11.74
C LEU A 70 -17.07 -2.74 -11.24
N ILE A 71 -15.94 -2.07 -11.41
CA ILE A 71 -14.62 -2.50 -10.92
C ILE A 71 -14.03 -1.40 -10.03
N ASP A 72 -13.86 -1.72 -8.75
CA ASP A 72 -13.40 -0.75 -7.76
C ASP A 72 -11.89 -0.89 -7.48
N LEU A 73 -11.11 -0.01 -8.07
CA LEU A 73 -9.66 0.11 -7.89
C LEU A 73 -9.28 1.42 -7.15
N LEU A 74 -10.23 1.99 -6.40
CA LEU A 74 -10.01 3.22 -5.61
C LEU A 74 -8.93 2.99 -4.55
N THR A 75 -9.00 1.86 -3.86
CA THR A 75 -8.11 1.52 -2.76
C THR A 75 -7.97 0.02 -2.57
N ASP A 76 -6.81 -0.41 -2.09
CA ASP A 76 -6.55 -1.77 -1.59
C ASP A 76 -6.74 -1.89 -0.08
N SER A 77 -7.20 -0.83 0.59
CA SER A 77 -7.29 -0.74 2.05
C SER A 77 -8.65 -1.19 2.56
N GLY A 78 -8.73 -2.37 3.16
CA GLY A 78 -9.94 -2.92 3.75
C GLY A 78 -10.97 -3.45 2.74
N THR A 79 -10.59 -3.55 1.48
CA THR A 79 -11.43 -3.99 0.37
C THR A 79 -11.07 -5.39 -0.14
N GLY A 80 -10.10 -6.05 0.50
CA GLY A 80 -9.67 -7.41 0.17
C GLY A 80 -10.60 -8.48 0.73
N ALA A 81 -10.49 -9.69 0.18
CA ALA A 81 -11.15 -10.87 0.70
C ALA A 81 -10.31 -11.52 1.80
N MET A 82 -10.93 -11.80 2.94
CA MET A 82 -10.32 -12.56 4.04
C MET A 82 -10.35 -14.05 3.74
N SER A 83 -9.36 -14.77 4.28
CA SER A 83 -9.26 -16.24 4.14
C SER A 83 -10.28 -16.99 5.03
N SER A 84 -10.51 -18.26 4.72
CA SER A 84 -11.30 -19.14 5.60
C SER A 84 -10.68 -19.29 6.99
N ARG A 85 -9.34 -19.20 7.10
CA ARG A 85 -8.64 -19.21 8.40
C ARG A 85 -8.92 -17.94 9.20
N GLN A 86 -8.93 -16.76 8.53
CA GLN A 86 -9.31 -15.51 9.19
C GLN A 86 -10.76 -15.56 9.68
N TRP A 87 -11.71 -16.05 8.87
CA TRP A 87 -13.10 -16.21 9.28
C TRP A 87 -13.26 -17.18 10.46
N ALA A 88 -12.51 -18.30 10.45
CA ALA A 88 -12.51 -19.24 11.57
C ALA A 88 -11.94 -18.61 12.85
N ALA A 89 -10.84 -17.87 12.74
CA ALA A 89 -10.24 -17.16 13.86
C ALA A 89 -11.18 -16.09 14.46
N MET A 90 -11.94 -15.39 13.59
CA MET A 90 -12.96 -14.43 14.05
C MET A 90 -14.02 -15.11 14.93
N MET A 91 -14.41 -16.36 14.62
CA MET A 91 -15.39 -17.10 15.43
C MET A 91 -14.84 -17.56 16.78
N ASP A 92 -13.53 -17.59 16.95
CA ASP A 92 -12.84 -17.92 18.22
C ASP A 92 -12.49 -16.67 19.04
N GLY A 93 -12.75 -15.48 18.49
CA GLY A 93 -12.48 -14.19 19.14
C GLY A 93 -13.28 -14.03 20.43
N ASP A 94 -12.65 -13.44 21.47
CA ASP A 94 -13.31 -13.13 22.73
C ASP A 94 -13.54 -11.62 22.91
N GLU A 95 -14.72 -11.27 23.46
CA GLU A 95 -15.17 -9.89 23.59
C GLU A 95 -14.92 -9.32 25.01
N SER A 96 -13.80 -9.68 25.64
CA SER A 96 -13.42 -9.13 26.94
C SER A 96 -12.97 -7.67 26.80
N TYR A 97 -13.54 -6.78 27.61
CA TYR A 97 -13.19 -5.36 27.60
C TYR A 97 -11.71 -5.09 27.93
N ALA A 98 -11.12 -5.87 28.82
CA ALA A 98 -9.73 -5.73 29.22
C ALA A 98 -9.04 -7.10 29.27
N GLY A 99 -7.86 -7.20 28.64
CA GLY A 99 -7.01 -8.39 28.73
C GLY A 99 -7.58 -9.61 27.99
N SER A 100 -8.20 -9.42 26.82
CA SER A 100 -8.74 -10.51 26.00
C SER A 100 -7.64 -11.46 25.52
N LYS A 101 -7.97 -12.75 25.32
CA LYS A 101 -7.05 -13.72 24.70
C LYS A 101 -6.65 -13.27 23.29
N SER A 102 -7.60 -12.73 22.54
CA SER A 102 -7.39 -12.22 21.20
C SER A 102 -6.36 -11.10 21.15
N PHE A 103 -6.34 -10.19 22.16
CA PHE A 103 -5.30 -9.18 22.26
C PHE A 103 -3.92 -9.80 22.47
N TYR A 104 -3.78 -10.76 23.39
CA TYR A 104 -2.47 -11.36 23.65
C TYR A 104 -1.96 -12.18 22.46
N ARG A 105 -2.84 -12.85 21.73
CA ARG A 105 -2.49 -13.50 20.46
C ARG A 105 -2.00 -12.47 19.43
N PHE A 106 -2.78 -11.42 19.21
CA PHE A 106 -2.40 -10.32 18.32
C PHE A 106 -1.06 -9.70 18.71
N GLN A 107 -0.87 -9.38 19.98
CA GLN A 107 0.38 -8.83 20.51
C GLN A 107 1.57 -9.75 20.23
N THR A 108 1.41 -11.06 20.46
CA THR A 108 2.45 -12.05 20.20
C THR A 108 2.83 -12.07 18.72
N VAL A 109 1.85 -12.14 17.83
CA VAL A 109 2.10 -12.14 16.37
C VAL A 109 2.83 -10.87 15.92
N VAL A 110 2.42 -9.70 16.42
CA VAL A 110 3.10 -8.43 16.08
C VAL A 110 4.54 -8.41 16.61
N ARG A 111 4.78 -8.87 17.85
CA ARG A 111 6.13 -8.95 18.41
C ARG A 111 7.03 -9.93 17.67
N ASP A 112 6.51 -11.08 17.30
CA ASP A 112 7.26 -12.11 16.55
C ASP A 112 7.63 -11.60 15.16
N LEU A 113 6.72 -10.86 14.52
CA LEU A 113 6.95 -10.26 13.22
C LEU A 113 7.95 -9.12 13.28
N THR A 114 7.77 -8.18 14.21
CA THR A 114 8.49 -6.90 14.19
C THR A 114 9.71 -6.86 15.10
N GLY A 115 9.71 -7.63 16.20
CA GLY A 115 10.68 -7.52 17.30
C GLY A 115 10.41 -6.35 18.25
N LEU A 116 9.41 -5.49 17.97
CA LEU A 116 9.06 -4.34 18.80
C LEU A 116 8.26 -4.79 20.03
N GLN A 117 8.56 -4.19 21.19
CA GLN A 117 8.06 -4.71 22.48
C GLN A 117 6.69 -4.18 22.87
N GLU A 118 6.44 -2.90 22.60
CA GLU A 118 5.21 -2.22 22.96
C GLU A 118 4.26 -2.23 21.77
N VAL A 119 3.12 -2.90 21.91
CA VAL A 119 2.10 -3.03 20.87
C VAL A 119 0.82 -2.34 21.32
N ILE A 120 0.32 -1.45 20.49
CA ILE A 120 -0.86 -0.61 20.77
C ILE A 120 -1.83 -0.79 19.59
N PRO A 121 -2.92 -1.54 19.75
CA PRO A 121 -3.92 -1.71 18.68
C PRO A 121 -4.67 -0.40 18.43
N THR A 122 -5.12 -0.21 17.20
CA THR A 122 -5.98 0.92 16.78
C THR A 122 -6.99 0.43 15.75
N HIS A 123 -8.12 1.10 15.62
CA HIS A 123 -9.13 0.66 14.64
C HIS A 123 -8.65 0.79 13.18
N GLN A 124 -7.61 1.60 12.90
CA GLN A 124 -6.97 1.70 11.58
C GLN A 124 -5.64 2.47 11.65
N GLY A 125 -4.82 2.40 10.58
CA GLY A 125 -3.50 3.00 10.54
C GLY A 125 -3.47 4.51 10.80
N ARG A 126 -4.44 5.29 10.26
CA ARG A 126 -4.47 6.74 10.50
C ARG A 126 -4.70 7.12 11.95
N ALA A 127 -5.31 6.24 12.75
CA ALA A 127 -5.41 6.42 14.20
C ALA A 127 -4.06 6.20 14.88
N ALA A 128 -3.29 5.19 14.45
CA ALA A 128 -1.92 4.98 14.91
C ALA A 128 -1.02 6.19 14.57
N GLU A 129 -1.12 6.72 13.35
CA GLU A 129 -0.43 7.96 12.93
C GLU A 129 -0.82 9.15 13.81
N ARG A 130 -2.12 9.34 14.03
CA ARG A 130 -2.64 10.43 14.87
C ARG A 130 -2.09 10.37 16.28
N ILE A 131 -2.07 9.19 16.89
CA ILE A 131 -1.56 8.97 18.25
C ILE A 131 -0.05 9.23 18.30
N LEU A 132 0.72 8.69 17.34
CA LEU A 132 2.17 8.88 17.28
C LEU A 132 2.53 10.36 17.14
N PHE A 133 1.98 11.04 16.14
CA PHE A 133 2.35 12.42 15.87
C PHE A 133 1.86 13.39 16.96
N ALA A 134 0.64 13.23 17.48
CA ALA A 134 0.16 14.03 18.60
C ALA A 134 0.96 13.81 19.90
N THR A 135 1.66 12.67 20.02
CA THR A 135 2.52 12.37 21.17
C THR A 135 3.93 12.95 21.03
N LEU A 136 4.51 12.92 19.81
CA LEU A 136 5.94 13.23 19.58
C LEU A 136 6.17 14.57 18.92
N VAL A 137 5.23 15.07 18.12
CA VAL A 137 5.45 16.23 17.23
C VAL A 137 4.90 17.50 17.85
N GLN A 138 5.66 18.58 17.75
CA GLN A 138 5.29 19.93 18.24
C GLN A 138 5.23 20.93 17.09
N PRO A 139 4.48 22.03 17.25
CA PRO A 139 4.44 23.10 16.25
C PRO A 139 5.83 23.61 15.88
N GLY A 140 6.05 23.83 14.59
CA GLY A 140 7.31 24.31 14.03
C GLY A 140 8.39 23.25 13.83
N GLN A 141 8.13 21.99 14.19
CA GLN A 141 9.02 20.88 13.88
C GLN A 141 8.85 20.38 12.44
N VAL A 142 9.77 19.53 11.99
CA VAL A 142 9.79 18.96 10.64
C VAL A 142 9.96 17.45 10.75
N VAL A 143 9.14 16.70 10.02
CA VAL A 143 9.25 15.25 9.94
C VAL A 143 9.73 14.88 8.54
N PRO A 144 11.00 14.44 8.37
CA PRO A 144 11.50 13.91 7.10
C PRO A 144 10.94 12.50 6.83
N ASN A 145 10.63 12.22 5.56
CA ASN A 145 10.22 10.91 5.06
C ASN A 145 10.71 10.74 3.60
N ASN A 146 10.70 9.52 3.06
CA ASN A 146 10.86 9.36 1.63
C ASN A 146 9.72 10.08 0.88
N THR A 147 8.45 9.72 1.16
CA THR A 147 7.28 10.52 0.73
C THR A 147 6.12 10.24 1.67
N HIS A 148 5.52 11.29 2.21
CA HIS A 148 4.34 11.13 3.06
C HIS A 148 3.10 10.76 2.24
N PHE A 149 2.30 9.86 2.78
CA PHE A 149 0.96 9.64 2.29
C PHE A 149 0.03 10.77 2.78
N ASP A 150 -1.18 10.88 2.21
CA ASP A 150 -2.13 11.96 2.48
C ASP A 150 -2.47 12.12 3.97
N THR A 151 -2.84 11.02 4.64
CA THR A 151 -3.20 11.05 6.07
C THR A 151 -1.99 11.26 6.98
N THR A 152 -0.83 10.71 6.61
CA THR A 152 0.43 10.91 7.34
C THR A 152 0.80 12.39 7.33
N ARG A 153 0.82 13.01 6.15
CA ARG A 153 1.05 14.45 5.97
C ARG A 153 0.04 15.29 6.76
N ALA A 154 -1.26 14.99 6.61
CA ALA A 154 -2.32 15.73 7.28
C ALA A 154 -2.20 15.65 8.80
N ASN A 155 -1.84 14.51 9.39
CA ASN A 155 -1.64 14.38 10.83
C ASN A 155 -0.44 15.19 11.34
N ILE A 156 0.67 15.23 10.59
CA ILE A 156 1.85 16.05 10.92
C ILE A 156 1.49 17.54 10.84
N GLU A 157 0.89 17.98 9.74
CA GLU A 157 0.50 19.38 9.53
C GLU A 157 -0.57 19.83 10.54
N TYR A 158 -1.48 18.95 10.95
CA TYR A 158 -2.46 19.21 12.00
C TYR A 158 -1.80 19.47 13.37
N CYS A 159 -0.62 18.93 13.62
CA CYS A 159 0.20 19.23 14.79
C CYS A 159 0.98 20.57 14.66
N GLY A 160 0.79 21.31 13.57
CA GLY A 160 1.52 22.55 13.28
C GLY A 160 2.97 22.35 12.84
N ALA A 161 3.31 21.14 12.35
CA ALA A 161 4.63 20.78 11.87
C ALA A 161 4.66 20.65 10.34
N GLU A 162 5.84 20.50 9.77
CA GLU A 162 6.08 20.34 8.34
C GLU A 162 6.37 18.87 7.98
N ALA A 163 5.72 18.36 6.95
CA ALA A 163 6.02 17.07 6.33
C ALA A 163 7.01 17.26 5.16
N LEU A 164 8.27 16.82 5.32
CA LEU A 164 9.36 17.01 4.36
C LEU A 164 9.63 15.73 3.57
N ASP A 165 9.38 15.75 2.25
CA ASP A 165 9.59 14.60 1.35
C ASP A 165 11.00 14.62 0.76
N LEU A 166 11.74 13.53 0.97
CA LEU A 166 13.14 13.36 0.58
C LEU A 166 13.37 12.06 -0.22
N VAL A 167 12.43 11.69 -1.09
CA VAL A 167 12.62 10.56 -1.99
C VAL A 167 13.75 10.87 -2.99
N ILE A 168 14.50 9.84 -3.39
CA ILE A 168 15.54 9.96 -4.43
C ILE A 168 14.97 10.58 -5.72
N PRO A 169 15.80 11.28 -6.53
CA PRO A 169 15.35 11.93 -7.77
C PRO A 169 14.59 10.99 -8.71
N GLU A 170 15.07 9.75 -8.89
CA GLU A 170 14.44 8.71 -9.72
C GLU A 170 13.01 8.38 -9.27
N GLY A 171 12.70 8.56 -7.98
CA GLY A 171 11.37 8.36 -7.41
C GLY A 171 10.32 9.36 -7.92
N ARG A 172 10.77 10.48 -8.51
CA ARG A 172 9.91 11.54 -9.09
C ARG A 172 9.77 11.44 -10.61
N GLU A 173 10.43 10.48 -11.22
CA GLU A 173 10.44 10.26 -12.67
C GLU A 173 9.66 8.98 -13.02
N PRO A 174 8.39 9.05 -13.45
CA PRO A 174 7.57 7.87 -13.70
C PRO A 174 8.22 6.83 -14.62
N ALA A 175 8.84 7.25 -15.73
CA ALA A 175 9.43 6.37 -16.71
C ALA A 175 10.79 5.77 -16.30
N ASN A 176 11.44 6.28 -15.27
CA ASN A 176 12.75 5.80 -14.80
C ASN A 176 12.62 4.38 -14.21
N ARG A 177 13.53 3.46 -14.60
CA ARG A 177 13.50 2.05 -14.21
C ARG A 177 14.45 1.72 -13.04
N HIS A 178 14.55 2.56 -12.05
CA HIS A 178 15.33 2.26 -10.85
C HIS A 178 14.63 1.17 -10.00
N PRO A 179 15.36 0.15 -9.49
CA PRO A 179 14.75 -0.99 -8.76
C PRO A 179 14.08 -0.61 -7.44
N PHE A 180 14.53 0.46 -6.77
CA PHE A 180 14.08 0.90 -5.46
C PHE A 180 13.78 2.41 -5.45
N LYS A 181 12.80 2.83 -6.24
CA LYS A 181 12.39 4.25 -6.35
C LYS A 181 11.77 4.81 -5.08
N GLY A 182 11.45 3.96 -4.12
CA GLY A 182 10.98 4.37 -2.79
C GLY A 182 12.08 4.81 -1.83
N ASN A 183 13.36 4.64 -2.18
CA ASN A 183 14.47 5.01 -1.32
C ASN A 183 14.43 6.48 -0.91
N ILE A 184 14.85 6.77 0.33
CA ILE A 184 15.11 8.13 0.79
C ILE A 184 16.50 8.58 0.30
N ASP A 185 16.62 9.83 -0.08
CA ASP A 185 17.90 10.46 -0.43
C ASP A 185 18.69 10.74 0.85
N ILE A 186 19.71 9.94 1.11
CA ILE A 186 20.53 10.02 2.33
C ILE A 186 21.26 11.36 2.44
N ALA A 187 21.79 11.88 1.32
CA ALA A 187 22.48 13.14 1.31
C ALA A 187 21.53 14.32 1.59
N ALA A 188 20.34 14.29 1.01
CA ALA A 188 19.32 15.28 1.27
C ALA A 188 18.79 15.22 2.72
N LEU A 189 18.68 14.01 3.30
CA LEU A 189 18.31 13.84 4.70
C LEU A 189 19.38 14.43 5.64
N GLU A 190 20.66 14.12 5.40
CA GLU A 190 21.78 14.67 6.16
C GLU A 190 21.82 16.20 6.09
N GLN A 191 21.70 16.77 4.90
CA GLN A 191 21.64 18.24 4.70
C GLN A 191 20.43 18.85 5.41
N ALA A 192 19.28 18.17 5.43
CA ALA A 192 18.11 18.64 6.15
C ALA A 192 18.36 18.66 7.67
N ILE A 193 18.99 17.61 8.23
CA ILE A 193 19.35 17.54 9.65
C ILE A 193 20.33 18.67 10.02
N ASP A 194 21.38 18.87 9.22
CA ASP A 194 22.40 19.92 9.47
C ASP A 194 21.78 21.33 9.43
N ARG A 195 20.91 21.58 8.43
CA ARG A 195 20.25 22.88 8.25
C ARG A 195 19.22 23.19 9.34
N LEU A 196 18.40 22.21 9.71
CA LEU A 196 17.29 22.38 10.65
C LEU A 196 17.74 22.27 12.10
N GLY A 197 18.75 21.45 12.36
CA GLY A 197 19.19 21.03 13.68
C GLY A 197 18.28 19.93 14.28
N VAL A 198 18.88 19.00 15.01
CA VAL A 198 18.21 17.82 15.59
C VAL A 198 16.97 18.14 16.43
N ARG A 199 16.96 19.28 17.15
CA ARG A 199 15.82 19.69 18.00
C ARG A 199 14.53 19.95 17.20
N ARG A 200 14.65 20.28 15.92
CA ARG A 200 13.49 20.49 15.05
C ARG A 200 12.99 19.21 14.37
N ILE A 201 13.69 18.10 14.53
CA ILE A 201 13.32 16.81 13.91
C ILE A 201 12.94 15.84 15.03
N PRO A 202 11.65 15.65 15.33
CA PRO A 202 11.22 14.78 16.43
C PRO A 202 11.42 13.29 16.09
N LEU A 203 11.35 12.93 14.82
CA LEU A 203 11.57 11.59 14.28
C LEU A 203 11.85 11.68 12.78
N VAL A 204 12.49 10.65 12.24
CA VAL A 204 12.55 10.35 10.80
C VAL A 204 11.58 9.23 10.51
N MET A 205 10.87 9.27 9.37
CA MET A 205 9.97 8.21 8.94
C MET A 205 10.38 7.66 7.58
N VAL A 206 10.10 6.37 7.34
CA VAL A 206 10.22 5.76 6.01
C VAL A 206 8.97 4.95 5.72
N THR A 207 8.32 5.23 4.59
CA THR A 207 7.12 4.53 4.12
C THR A 207 7.50 3.35 3.23
N VAL A 208 7.09 2.14 3.61
CA VAL A 208 7.35 0.88 2.92
C VAL A 208 6.03 0.14 2.62
N THR A 209 5.64 -0.04 1.31
CA THR A 209 6.21 0.57 0.11
C THR A 209 5.78 2.04 -0.04
N ASN A 210 6.55 2.86 -0.75
CA ASN A 210 6.24 4.26 -0.99
C ASN A 210 4.99 4.41 -1.88
N ASN A 211 3.82 4.61 -1.27
CA ASN A 211 2.53 4.66 -1.95
C ASN A 211 2.43 5.89 -2.88
N SER A 212 2.75 7.09 -2.40
CA SER A 212 2.65 8.33 -3.18
C SER A 212 3.60 8.37 -4.38
N GLY A 213 4.69 7.63 -4.33
CA GLY A 213 5.69 7.50 -5.40
C GLY A 213 5.45 6.33 -6.36
N GLY A 214 4.24 5.73 -6.40
CA GLY A 214 3.96 4.63 -7.33
C GLY A 214 3.99 3.24 -6.69
N GLY A 215 3.83 3.12 -5.38
CA GLY A 215 3.91 1.83 -4.67
C GLY A 215 5.31 1.22 -4.70
N GLN A 216 6.33 2.07 -4.75
CA GLN A 216 7.72 1.68 -5.00
C GLN A 216 8.42 1.17 -3.74
N PRO A 217 9.22 0.10 -3.84
CA PRO A 217 9.92 -0.45 -2.69
C PRO A 217 11.12 0.40 -2.26
N VAL A 218 11.47 0.20 -0.98
CA VAL A 218 12.69 0.70 -0.35
C VAL A 218 13.65 -0.48 -0.16
N SER A 219 14.93 -0.32 -0.51
CA SER A 219 15.96 -1.36 -0.31
C SER A 219 16.34 -1.48 1.17
N LEU A 220 16.77 -2.66 1.58
CA LEU A 220 17.29 -2.86 2.93
C LEU A 220 18.61 -2.11 3.16
N GLU A 221 19.43 -1.97 2.11
CA GLU A 221 20.64 -1.14 2.15
C GLU A 221 20.30 0.32 2.48
N ASN A 222 19.26 0.90 1.84
CA ASN A 222 18.82 2.26 2.13
C ASN A 222 18.29 2.40 3.55
N LEU A 223 17.48 1.44 4.04
CA LEU A 223 17.02 1.44 5.43
C LEU A 223 18.16 1.40 6.43
N LYS A 224 19.20 0.58 6.19
CA LYS A 224 20.40 0.54 7.02
C LYS A 224 21.17 1.86 7.00
N ALA A 225 21.25 2.52 5.85
CA ALA A 225 21.88 3.83 5.73
C ALA A 225 21.12 4.91 6.49
N VAL A 226 19.77 4.90 6.41
CA VAL A 226 18.92 5.80 7.23
C VAL A 226 19.12 5.53 8.72
N ARG A 227 19.13 4.25 9.15
CA ARG A 227 19.38 3.87 10.54
C ARG A 227 20.72 4.40 11.04
N ALA A 228 21.79 4.19 10.28
CA ALA A 228 23.12 4.66 10.65
C ALA A 228 23.18 6.20 10.78
N LEU A 229 22.48 6.91 9.90
CA LEU A 229 22.38 8.36 9.98
C LEU A 229 21.57 8.80 11.22
N CYS A 230 20.44 8.16 11.49
CA CYS A 230 19.63 8.44 12.67
C CYS A 230 20.40 8.17 13.97
N ASP A 231 21.19 7.07 14.04
CA ASP A 231 22.02 6.76 15.21
C ASP A 231 23.06 7.85 15.47
N ARG A 232 23.72 8.34 14.40
CA ARG A 232 24.73 9.40 14.51
C ARG A 232 24.17 10.70 15.10
N PHE A 233 22.92 11.01 14.79
CA PHE A 233 22.24 12.22 15.26
C PHE A 233 21.29 11.99 16.44
N HIS A 234 21.22 10.76 16.96
CA HIS A 234 20.30 10.33 18.02
C HIS A 234 18.82 10.64 17.72
N LEU A 235 18.41 10.43 16.47
CA LEU A 235 17.04 10.61 16.00
C LEU A 235 16.30 9.28 15.97
N PRO A 236 15.04 9.22 16.46
CA PRO A 236 14.23 8.01 16.32
C PRO A 236 13.81 7.80 14.86
N LEU A 237 13.84 6.52 14.43
CA LEU A 237 13.38 6.11 13.10
C LEU A 237 12.10 5.29 13.22
N TYR A 238 11.04 5.72 12.54
CA TYR A 238 9.76 5.01 12.47
C TYR A 238 9.45 4.58 11.03
N LEU A 239 8.77 3.44 10.90
CA LEU A 239 8.26 2.97 9.62
C LEU A 239 6.75 3.23 9.50
N ASP A 240 6.29 3.75 8.37
CA ASP A 240 4.95 3.44 7.90
C ASP A 240 5.01 2.09 7.18
N ALA A 241 4.61 1.04 7.91
CA ALA A 241 4.83 -0.35 7.51
C ALA A 241 3.63 -0.98 6.82
N CYS A 242 2.72 -0.17 6.27
CA CYS A 242 1.45 -0.66 5.73
C CYS A 242 1.58 -1.75 4.68
N ARG A 243 2.69 -1.81 3.92
CA ARG A 243 2.97 -2.81 2.88
C ARG A 243 4.37 -3.41 3.02
N PHE A 244 4.71 -3.77 4.25
CA PHE A 244 6.03 -4.33 4.60
C PHE A 244 6.31 -5.66 3.91
N ALA A 245 5.30 -6.51 3.72
CA ALA A 245 5.46 -7.82 3.09
C ALA A 245 5.72 -7.70 1.58
N GLU A 246 4.98 -6.81 0.90
CA GLU A 246 5.26 -6.47 -0.50
C GLU A 246 6.69 -5.90 -0.64
N ASN A 247 7.11 -5.01 0.28
CA ASN A 247 8.47 -4.45 0.29
C ASN A 247 9.54 -5.53 0.49
N ALA A 248 9.34 -6.42 1.47
CA ALA A 248 10.27 -7.53 1.72
C ALA A 248 10.39 -8.48 0.52
N TYR A 249 9.28 -8.73 -0.19
CA TYR A 249 9.30 -9.54 -1.39
C TYR A 249 10.07 -8.86 -2.53
N PHE A 250 9.96 -7.54 -2.70
CA PHE A 250 10.79 -6.81 -3.67
C PHE A 250 12.28 -6.82 -3.31
N ILE A 251 12.65 -6.75 -2.04
CA ILE A 251 14.05 -6.92 -1.61
C ILE A 251 14.53 -8.31 -2.04
N LYS A 252 13.75 -9.38 -1.77
CA LYS A 252 14.08 -10.74 -2.23
C LYS A 252 14.33 -10.81 -3.73
N LEU A 253 13.49 -10.12 -4.53
CA LEU A 253 13.55 -10.19 -5.99
C LEU A 253 14.65 -9.31 -6.61
N ARG A 254 15.02 -8.19 -5.99
CA ARG A 254 15.78 -7.12 -6.65
C ARG A 254 17.08 -6.76 -5.96
N GLU A 255 17.24 -7.07 -4.66
CA GLU A 255 18.42 -6.69 -3.90
C GLU A 255 19.42 -7.86 -3.86
N PRO A 256 20.72 -7.66 -4.26
CA PRO A 256 21.69 -8.73 -4.23
C PRO A 256 21.88 -9.33 -2.83
N GLY A 257 21.99 -10.67 -2.75
CA GLY A 257 22.23 -11.39 -1.50
C GLY A 257 21.00 -11.83 -0.75
N TYR A 258 19.78 -11.45 -1.20
CA TYR A 258 18.53 -11.80 -0.49
C TYR A 258 17.66 -12.83 -1.21
N ALA A 259 18.01 -13.28 -2.41
CA ALA A 259 17.21 -14.19 -3.23
C ALA A 259 16.84 -15.51 -2.51
N ASP A 260 17.75 -16.04 -1.67
CA ASP A 260 17.58 -17.30 -0.95
C ASP A 260 16.98 -17.12 0.47
N TRP A 261 16.73 -15.87 0.89
CA TRP A 261 16.16 -15.61 2.21
C TRP A 261 14.65 -15.79 2.21
N PRO A 262 14.07 -16.39 3.27
CA PRO A 262 12.61 -16.34 3.47
C PRO A 262 12.13 -14.90 3.59
N VAL A 263 10.99 -14.57 3.01
CA VAL A 263 10.39 -13.23 3.09
C VAL A 263 10.15 -12.80 4.54
N SER A 264 9.77 -13.73 5.42
CA SER A 264 9.61 -13.47 6.86
C SER A 264 10.88 -12.96 7.53
N ARG A 265 12.04 -13.49 7.14
CA ARG A 265 13.34 -13.02 7.64
C ARG A 265 13.66 -11.62 7.13
N ILE A 266 13.42 -11.36 5.84
CA ILE A 266 13.63 -10.03 5.27
C ILE A 266 12.70 -8.99 5.93
N ALA A 267 11.44 -9.33 6.14
CA ALA A 267 10.50 -8.46 6.84
C ALA A 267 11.00 -8.12 8.26
N ARG A 268 11.50 -9.10 9.00
CA ARG A 268 12.08 -8.87 10.33
C ARG A 268 13.30 -7.94 10.29
N GLU A 269 14.20 -8.12 9.32
CA GLU A 269 15.35 -7.23 9.10
C GLU A 269 14.92 -5.78 8.81
N ILE A 270 13.82 -5.58 8.07
CA ILE A 270 13.25 -4.24 7.84
C ILE A 270 12.86 -3.60 9.18
N PHE A 271 12.09 -4.30 10.01
CA PHE A 271 11.63 -3.77 11.30
C PHE A 271 12.76 -3.54 12.29
N GLN A 272 13.83 -4.34 12.24
CA GLN A 272 15.01 -4.17 13.10
C GLN A 272 15.78 -2.86 12.85
N GLN A 273 15.54 -2.20 11.72
CA GLN A 273 16.14 -0.88 11.46
C GLN A 273 15.38 0.26 12.16
N ALA A 274 14.23 0.00 12.79
CA ALA A 274 13.36 1.04 13.31
C ALA A 274 13.13 0.96 14.83
N ASP A 275 12.90 2.10 15.46
CA ASP A 275 12.51 2.23 16.85
C ASP A 275 11.01 1.99 17.05
N GLY A 276 10.23 2.06 15.96
CA GLY A 276 8.82 1.80 15.94
C GLY A 276 8.20 1.83 14.56
N CYS A 277 6.92 1.50 14.48
CA CYS A 277 6.16 1.56 13.23
C CYS A 277 4.69 1.88 13.47
N THR A 278 4.07 2.53 12.47
CA THR A 278 2.62 2.57 12.30
C THR A 278 2.21 1.56 11.25
N MET A 279 1.07 0.91 11.45
CA MET A 279 0.56 -0.10 10.52
C MET A 279 -0.94 0.04 10.32
N SER A 280 -1.38 0.06 9.06
CA SER A 280 -2.78 -0.19 8.71
C SER A 280 -2.94 -1.65 8.34
N ALA A 281 -3.57 -2.43 9.21
CA ALA A 281 -3.83 -3.85 8.97
C ALA A 281 -4.84 -4.10 7.83
N LYS A 282 -5.51 -3.06 7.38
CA LYS A 282 -6.38 -3.06 6.19
C LYS A 282 -5.62 -3.30 4.88
N LYS A 283 -4.31 -3.46 4.92
CA LYS A 283 -3.41 -3.72 3.77
C LYS A 283 -2.72 -5.07 3.98
N ASP A 284 -1.46 -5.10 4.39
CA ASP A 284 -0.74 -6.36 4.60
C ASP A 284 -1.19 -7.16 5.84
N GLY A 285 -2.02 -6.58 6.71
CA GLY A 285 -2.76 -7.37 7.70
C GLY A 285 -3.92 -8.18 7.12
N LEU A 286 -4.20 -8.08 5.82
CA LEU A 286 -5.25 -8.80 5.08
C LEU A 286 -6.66 -8.69 5.70
N ALA A 287 -6.89 -7.74 6.61
CA ALA A 287 -8.15 -7.54 7.32
C ALA A 287 -8.96 -6.37 6.75
N ASN A 288 -10.27 -6.34 7.02
CA ASN A 288 -11.14 -5.27 6.57
C ASN A 288 -11.11 -4.05 7.48
N ILE A 289 -10.63 -4.20 8.71
CA ILE A 289 -10.46 -3.16 9.72
C ILE A 289 -9.14 -3.41 10.48
N GLY A 290 -8.69 -2.44 11.25
CA GLY A 290 -7.57 -2.61 12.17
C GLY A 290 -6.29 -1.88 11.75
N GLY A 291 -5.47 -1.66 12.76
CA GLY A 291 -4.12 -1.10 12.68
C GLY A 291 -3.43 -1.22 14.02
N PHE A 292 -2.19 -0.78 14.08
CA PHE A 292 -1.44 -0.69 15.31
C PHE A 292 -0.29 0.30 15.23
N LEU A 293 0.15 0.74 16.40
CA LEU A 293 1.42 1.37 16.64
C LEU A 293 2.27 0.37 17.45
N ALA A 294 3.49 0.10 17.01
CA ALA A 294 4.44 -0.71 17.77
C ALA A 294 5.76 0.04 17.90
N LEU A 295 6.41 -0.02 19.09
CA LEU A 295 7.64 0.70 19.38
C LEU A 295 8.41 0.06 20.54
N ASN A 296 9.66 0.52 20.77
CA ASN A 296 10.51 -0.01 21.84
C ASN A 296 10.55 0.91 23.08
N ASP A 297 10.31 2.21 22.93
CA ASP A 297 10.36 3.16 24.05
C ASP A 297 9.11 3.05 24.95
N PRO A 298 9.24 2.59 26.20
CA PRO A 298 8.09 2.40 27.09
C PRO A 298 7.45 3.71 27.57
N GLU A 299 8.22 4.81 27.65
CA GLU A 299 7.71 6.12 28.07
C GLU A 299 6.84 6.72 26.97
N VAL A 300 7.31 6.64 25.72
CA VAL A 300 6.51 7.04 24.55
C VAL A 300 5.27 6.17 24.45
N ALA A 301 5.39 4.85 24.63
CA ALA A 301 4.27 3.93 24.60
C ALA A 301 3.21 4.25 25.67
N ALA A 302 3.62 4.59 26.89
CA ALA A 302 2.70 5.00 27.95
C ALA A 302 1.92 6.27 27.58
N ARG A 303 2.59 7.27 27.01
CA ARG A 303 1.94 8.49 26.51
C ARG A 303 0.97 8.20 25.36
N CYS A 304 1.35 7.34 24.43
CA CYS A 304 0.48 6.91 23.34
C CYS A 304 -0.77 6.17 23.84
N ARG A 305 -0.63 5.28 24.86
CA ARG A 305 -1.77 4.59 25.49
C ARG A 305 -2.73 5.55 26.18
N ASN A 306 -2.21 6.59 26.85
CA ASN A 306 -3.08 7.61 27.45
C ASN A 306 -3.93 8.33 26.41
N LEU A 307 -3.34 8.68 25.26
CA LEU A 307 -4.08 9.29 24.15
C LEU A 307 -5.05 8.29 23.50
N LEU A 308 -4.64 7.04 23.34
CA LEU A 308 -5.49 5.95 22.84
C LEU A 308 -6.79 5.81 23.64
N ILE A 309 -6.70 5.83 24.98
CA ILE A 309 -7.88 5.73 25.87
C ILE A 309 -8.88 6.86 25.60
N LEU A 310 -8.39 8.04 25.27
CA LEU A 310 -9.25 9.19 24.96
C LEU A 310 -9.89 9.13 23.58
N THR A 311 -9.24 8.49 22.60
CA THR A 311 -9.61 8.59 21.18
C THR A 311 -10.15 7.31 20.57
N GLU A 312 -9.69 6.14 21.06
CA GLU A 312 -9.99 4.85 20.44
C GLU A 312 -10.67 3.87 21.42
N GLY A 313 -10.11 3.75 22.62
CA GLY A 313 -10.58 2.82 23.63
C GLY A 313 -9.48 2.27 24.50
N PHE A 314 -9.77 1.20 25.26
CA PHE A 314 -8.83 0.62 26.22
C PHE A 314 -7.62 -0.03 25.50
N PRO A 315 -6.40 -0.01 26.09
CA PRO A 315 -5.16 -0.45 25.44
C PRO A 315 -5.12 -1.90 24.95
N THR A 316 -6.01 -2.75 25.43
CA THR A 316 -6.06 -4.15 25.00
C THR A 316 -7.10 -4.44 23.90
N TYR A 317 -7.74 -3.41 23.33
CA TYR A 317 -8.56 -3.55 22.13
C TYR A 317 -8.43 -2.39 21.14
N GLY A 318 -8.15 -1.14 21.59
CA GLY A 318 -7.85 -0.01 20.71
C GLY A 318 -8.95 0.32 19.70
N GLY A 319 -10.22 0.23 20.08
CA GLY A 319 -11.37 0.48 19.20
C GLY A 319 -11.72 -0.71 18.27
N LEU A 320 -11.13 -1.89 18.49
CA LEU A 320 -11.40 -3.13 17.75
C LEU A 320 -12.18 -4.12 18.62
N ALA A 321 -12.96 -5.00 18.02
CA ALA A 321 -13.50 -6.15 18.69
C ALA A 321 -12.48 -7.30 18.75
N GLY A 322 -12.66 -8.28 19.63
CA GLY A 322 -11.77 -9.44 19.74
C GLY A 322 -11.65 -10.21 18.43
N TYR A 323 -12.75 -10.38 17.70
CA TYR A 323 -12.73 -11.03 16.38
C TYR A 323 -11.91 -10.23 15.34
N ASP A 324 -11.85 -8.89 15.40
CA ASP A 324 -11.00 -8.09 14.50
C ASP A 324 -9.52 -8.32 14.80
N LEU A 325 -9.13 -8.41 16.09
CA LEU A 325 -7.77 -8.71 16.52
C LEU A 325 -7.32 -10.09 16.02
N GLU A 326 -8.21 -11.08 16.07
CA GLU A 326 -7.96 -12.44 15.55
C GLU A 326 -7.79 -12.45 14.03
N ALA A 327 -8.64 -11.70 13.30
CA ALA A 327 -8.52 -11.57 11.85
C ALA A 327 -7.20 -10.93 11.45
N VAL A 328 -6.77 -9.86 12.16
CA VAL A 328 -5.49 -9.18 11.91
C VAL A 328 -4.31 -10.09 12.23
N ALA A 329 -4.31 -10.77 13.38
CA ALA A 329 -3.25 -11.68 13.75
C ALA A 329 -3.04 -12.78 12.70
N THR A 330 -4.13 -13.42 12.28
CA THR A 330 -4.09 -14.46 11.23
C THR A 330 -3.62 -13.89 9.88
N GLY A 331 -4.08 -12.69 9.51
CA GLY A 331 -3.69 -12.05 8.26
C GLY A 331 -2.20 -11.68 8.20
N LEU A 332 -1.62 -11.23 9.33
CA LEU A 332 -0.18 -10.95 9.45
C LEU A 332 0.69 -12.20 9.29
N GLU A 333 0.20 -13.36 9.72
CA GLU A 333 0.86 -14.65 9.47
C GLU A 333 0.78 -15.04 7.99
N GLU A 334 -0.40 -14.91 7.37
CA GLU A 334 -0.67 -15.33 6.00
C GLU A 334 0.00 -14.47 4.93
N VAL A 335 0.19 -13.17 5.18
CA VAL A 335 0.73 -12.24 4.19
C VAL A 335 2.18 -12.54 3.80
N LEU A 336 2.89 -13.28 4.63
CA LEU A 336 4.29 -13.70 4.39
C LEU A 336 4.42 -14.94 3.50
N ASP A 337 3.31 -15.52 3.03
CA ASP A 337 3.32 -16.61 2.06
C ASP A 337 3.87 -16.11 0.71
N GLU A 338 4.96 -16.76 0.22
CA GLU A 338 5.67 -16.31 -0.98
C GLU A 338 4.86 -16.53 -2.26
N GLU A 339 4.00 -17.56 -2.33
CA GLU A 339 3.13 -17.77 -3.49
C GLU A 339 2.04 -16.68 -3.55
N TYR A 340 1.52 -16.26 -2.40
CA TYR A 340 0.62 -15.12 -2.34
C TYR A 340 1.31 -13.83 -2.81
N LEU A 341 2.52 -13.53 -2.33
CA LEU A 341 3.26 -12.33 -2.72
C LEU A 341 3.65 -12.34 -4.19
N ARG A 342 4.05 -13.50 -4.72
CA ARG A 342 4.33 -13.69 -6.14
C ARG A 342 3.11 -13.38 -7.00
N TYR A 343 1.96 -13.94 -6.66
CA TYR A 343 0.69 -13.63 -7.33
C TYR A 343 0.35 -12.14 -7.22
N ARG A 344 0.48 -11.56 -6.03
CA ARG A 344 0.17 -10.15 -5.76
C ARG A 344 0.96 -9.20 -6.66
N VAL A 345 2.28 -9.34 -6.68
CA VAL A 345 3.18 -8.52 -7.49
C VAL A 345 2.97 -8.78 -8.98
N ARG A 346 2.74 -10.04 -9.38
CA ARG A 346 2.47 -10.37 -10.79
C ARG A 346 1.15 -9.77 -11.29
N SER A 347 0.11 -9.76 -10.47
CA SER A 347 -1.19 -9.16 -10.85
C SER A 347 -1.05 -7.68 -11.18
N THR A 348 -0.27 -6.94 -10.40
CA THR A 348 0.03 -5.52 -10.64
C THR A 348 0.87 -5.35 -11.92
N ALA A 349 1.93 -6.14 -12.09
CA ALA A 349 2.76 -6.10 -13.29
C ALA A 349 1.95 -6.43 -14.55
N TYR A 350 1.02 -7.39 -14.48
CA TYR A 350 0.17 -7.77 -15.60
C TYR A 350 -0.74 -6.62 -16.06
N LEU A 351 -1.40 -5.92 -15.13
CA LEU A 351 -2.20 -4.75 -15.50
C LEU A 351 -1.35 -3.62 -16.08
N ALA A 352 -0.13 -3.42 -15.57
CA ALA A 352 0.81 -2.44 -16.13
C ALA A 352 1.20 -2.78 -17.56
N GLU A 353 1.51 -4.06 -17.85
CA GLU A 353 1.79 -4.56 -19.20
C GLU A 353 0.60 -4.31 -20.17
N ARG A 354 -0.64 -4.52 -19.69
CA ARG A 354 -1.86 -4.24 -20.49
C ARG A 354 -2.02 -2.75 -20.78
N ALA A 355 -1.75 -1.88 -19.78
CA ALA A 355 -1.80 -0.43 -20.00
C ALA A 355 -0.73 0.06 -20.99
N GLU A 356 0.52 -0.42 -20.87
CA GLU A 356 1.60 -0.10 -21.79
C GLU A 356 1.29 -0.58 -23.22
N ALA A 357 0.75 -1.79 -23.37
CA ALA A 357 0.31 -2.32 -24.65
C ALA A 357 -0.78 -1.46 -25.32
N ALA A 358 -1.60 -0.77 -24.51
CA ALA A 358 -2.58 0.21 -24.96
C ALA A 358 -1.98 1.61 -25.23
N GLY A 359 -0.66 1.79 -25.10
CA GLY A 359 0.03 3.06 -25.29
C GLY A 359 -0.16 4.05 -24.13
N VAL A 360 -0.50 3.58 -22.94
CA VAL A 360 -0.64 4.41 -21.74
C VAL A 360 0.64 4.30 -20.91
N PRO A 361 1.37 5.42 -20.70
CA PRO A 361 2.55 5.43 -19.83
C PRO A 361 2.18 5.09 -18.38
N VAL A 362 3.04 4.29 -17.72
CA VAL A 362 2.88 3.92 -16.32
C VAL A 362 4.16 4.16 -15.54
N VAL A 363 4.06 4.24 -14.22
CA VAL A 363 5.24 4.29 -13.35
C VAL A 363 6.03 2.98 -13.49
N GLN A 364 7.32 3.09 -13.81
CA GLN A 364 8.24 1.99 -14.03
C GLN A 364 9.32 1.92 -12.95
N PRO A 365 9.71 0.68 -12.53
CA PRO A 365 8.98 -0.58 -12.73
C PRO A 365 7.66 -0.57 -11.94
N PRO A 366 6.67 -1.45 -12.26
CA PRO A 366 5.43 -1.52 -11.49
C PRO A 366 5.68 -1.80 -10.00
N GLY A 367 4.85 -1.16 -9.15
CA GLY A 367 4.88 -1.36 -7.70
C GLY A 367 4.10 -2.60 -7.24
N GLY A 368 3.91 -2.75 -5.92
CA GLY A 368 3.32 -3.96 -5.33
C GLY A 368 1.80 -4.00 -5.36
N HIS A 369 1.12 -2.88 -5.09
CA HIS A 369 -0.32 -2.89 -4.80
C HIS A 369 -1.19 -2.23 -5.86
N ALA A 370 -0.62 -1.47 -6.77
CA ALA A 370 -1.35 -0.66 -7.73
C ALA A 370 -0.54 -0.42 -9.00
N VAL A 371 -1.25 -0.19 -10.09
CA VAL A 371 -0.69 0.42 -11.31
C VAL A 371 -0.93 1.93 -11.25
N TYR A 372 0.08 2.70 -11.60
CA TYR A 372 0.01 4.16 -11.63
C TYR A 372 0.17 4.62 -13.08
N LEU A 373 -0.93 5.08 -13.68
CA LEU A 373 -0.93 5.63 -15.03
C LEU A 373 -0.40 7.06 -14.97
N ASP A 374 0.55 7.41 -15.86
CA ASP A 374 1.07 8.77 -15.97
C ASP A 374 0.15 9.63 -16.84
N ALA A 375 -0.77 10.32 -16.18
CA ALA A 375 -1.74 11.18 -16.86
C ALA A 375 -1.08 12.43 -17.46
N ARG A 376 0.03 12.93 -16.89
CA ARG A 376 0.77 14.05 -17.48
C ARG A 376 1.35 13.70 -18.85
N ALA A 377 1.97 12.52 -18.94
CA ALA A 377 2.53 12.06 -20.21
C ALA A 377 1.45 11.64 -21.24
N LEU A 378 0.33 11.07 -20.77
CA LEU A 378 -0.79 10.66 -21.64
C LEU A 378 -1.56 11.85 -22.20
N LEU A 379 -1.78 12.90 -21.39
CA LEU A 379 -2.66 14.05 -21.66
C LEU A 379 -1.88 15.38 -21.64
N PRO A 380 -0.84 15.56 -22.47
CA PRO A 380 0.02 16.75 -22.41
C PRO A 380 -0.71 18.06 -22.76
N HIS A 381 -1.90 17.98 -23.36
CA HIS A 381 -2.76 19.12 -23.67
C HIS A 381 -3.58 19.62 -22.48
N ILE A 382 -3.66 18.85 -21.37
CA ILE A 382 -4.33 19.25 -20.13
C ILE A 382 -3.25 19.68 -19.12
N PRO A 383 -3.12 20.98 -18.81
CA PRO A 383 -2.12 21.44 -17.84
C PRO A 383 -2.46 20.95 -16.42
N PRO A 384 -1.47 20.84 -15.51
CA PRO A 384 -1.70 20.41 -14.13
C PRO A 384 -2.77 21.22 -13.36
N SER A 385 -2.93 22.51 -13.68
CA SER A 385 -3.99 23.37 -13.11
C SER A 385 -5.41 22.98 -13.51
N GLN A 386 -5.55 22.08 -14.50
CA GLN A 386 -6.81 21.50 -14.96
C GLN A 386 -6.94 20.02 -14.64
N TYR A 387 -6.09 19.49 -13.77
CA TYR A 387 -6.15 18.17 -13.15
C TYR A 387 -6.23 17.00 -14.15
N PRO A 388 -5.19 16.74 -14.99
CA PRO A 388 -5.23 15.67 -16.00
C PRO A 388 -5.46 14.28 -15.42
N ALA A 389 -4.96 14.00 -14.21
CA ALA A 389 -5.20 12.73 -13.53
C ALA A 389 -6.66 12.57 -13.09
N GLN A 390 -7.31 13.64 -12.62
CA GLN A 390 -8.75 13.64 -12.33
C GLN A 390 -9.56 13.40 -13.61
N SER A 391 -9.18 14.05 -14.72
CA SER A 391 -9.80 13.84 -16.02
C SER A 391 -9.75 12.37 -16.44
N LEU A 392 -8.57 11.75 -16.35
CA LEU A 392 -8.39 10.33 -16.68
C LEU A 392 -9.21 9.41 -15.76
N CYS A 393 -9.26 9.68 -14.45
CA CYS A 393 -10.09 8.92 -13.51
C CYS A 393 -11.57 8.94 -13.88
N VAL A 394 -12.09 10.13 -14.17
CA VAL A 394 -13.51 10.30 -14.58
C VAL A 394 -13.79 9.55 -15.86
N GLU A 395 -12.88 9.59 -16.83
CA GLU A 395 -13.09 8.94 -18.13
C GLU A 395 -13.03 7.41 -18.04
N LEU A 396 -12.14 6.84 -17.22
CA LEU A 396 -12.12 5.39 -16.95
C LEU A 396 -13.45 4.91 -16.36
N TYR A 397 -14.01 5.69 -15.42
CA TYR A 397 -15.32 5.36 -14.86
C TYR A 397 -16.44 5.54 -15.90
N ARG A 398 -16.46 6.65 -16.65
CA ARG A 398 -17.47 6.93 -17.68
C ARG A 398 -17.49 5.83 -18.74
N ALA A 399 -16.33 5.44 -19.24
CA ALA A 399 -16.20 4.43 -20.29
C ALA A 399 -16.60 3.03 -19.83
N GLY A 400 -16.09 2.57 -18.65
CA GLY A 400 -16.21 1.18 -18.24
C GLY A 400 -16.63 0.95 -16.79
N GLY A 401 -17.03 1.95 -16.01
CA GLY A 401 -17.37 1.78 -14.60
C GLY A 401 -16.17 1.40 -13.72
N VAL A 402 -14.95 1.69 -14.15
CA VAL A 402 -13.70 1.45 -13.40
C VAL A 402 -13.39 2.67 -12.54
N ARG A 403 -13.41 2.48 -11.20
CA ARG A 403 -13.11 3.55 -10.25
C ARG A 403 -11.64 3.49 -9.82
N GLY A 404 -10.84 4.47 -10.24
CA GLY A 404 -9.48 4.73 -9.75
C GLY A 404 -9.43 5.95 -8.85
N VAL A 405 -8.23 6.37 -8.47
CA VAL A 405 -8.03 7.57 -7.65
C VAL A 405 -6.92 8.45 -8.24
N GLU A 406 -7.17 9.74 -8.20
CA GLU A 406 -6.20 10.76 -8.55
C GLU A 406 -5.07 10.81 -7.50
N ILE A 407 -3.83 10.76 -7.94
CA ILE A 407 -2.61 10.93 -7.15
C ILE A 407 -1.77 12.00 -7.84
N GLY A 408 -2.21 13.22 -7.76
CA GLY A 408 -1.62 14.38 -8.43
C GLY A 408 -1.99 15.67 -7.74
N SER A 409 -2.29 16.71 -8.54
CA SER A 409 -2.52 18.07 -8.02
C SER A 409 -3.80 18.23 -7.21
N VAL A 410 -4.81 17.38 -7.35
CA VAL A 410 -5.98 17.38 -6.45
C VAL A 410 -5.56 16.95 -5.04
N MET A 411 -4.79 15.85 -4.94
CA MET A 411 -4.37 15.28 -3.65
C MET A 411 -3.20 16.02 -3.01
N PHE A 412 -2.16 16.36 -3.80
CA PHE A 412 -0.87 16.87 -3.29
C PHE A 412 -0.53 18.28 -3.75
N GLY A 413 -1.34 18.91 -4.59
CA GLY A 413 -1.16 20.32 -4.94
C GLY A 413 -1.33 21.20 -3.71
N LYS A 414 -0.55 22.27 -3.63
CA LYS A 414 -0.57 23.22 -2.52
C LYS A 414 -1.19 24.53 -2.99
N ARG A 415 -2.11 25.08 -2.18
CA ARG A 415 -2.69 26.40 -2.42
C ARG A 415 -2.09 27.40 -1.43
N ALA A 416 -1.47 28.45 -1.96
CA ALA A 416 -0.97 29.55 -1.15
C ALA A 416 -2.12 30.46 -0.67
N ALA A 417 -1.83 31.31 0.32
CA ALA A 417 -2.82 32.25 0.88
C ALA A 417 -3.38 33.25 -0.16
N ASP A 418 -2.61 33.57 -1.19
CA ASP A 418 -3.01 34.43 -2.31
C ASP A 418 -3.87 33.71 -3.37
N GLY A 419 -4.15 32.42 -3.16
CA GLY A 419 -4.93 31.59 -4.07
C GLY A 419 -4.13 30.91 -5.17
N THR A 420 -2.82 31.16 -5.28
CA THR A 420 -1.93 30.50 -6.25
C THR A 420 -1.80 29.02 -5.94
N GLU A 421 -2.00 28.15 -6.93
CA GLU A 421 -1.78 26.71 -6.78
C GLU A 421 -0.41 26.29 -7.30
N THR A 422 0.33 25.56 -6.46
CA THR A 422 1.53 24.84 -6.87
C THR A 422 1.13 23.40 -7.17
N PRO A 423 1.29 22.93 -8.41
CA PRO A 423 0.92 21.55 -8.78
C PRO A 423 1.80 20.52 -8.10
N ALA A 424 1.31 19.28 -8.03
CA ALA A 424 2.10 18.14 -7.58
C ALA A 424 3.29 17.86 -8.52
N ALA A 425 4.31 17.19 -8.01
CA ALA A 425 5.47 16.77 -8.80
C ALA A 425 5.06 15.84 -9.97
N MET A 426 4.08 14.98 -9.76
CA MET A 426 3.55 14.02 -10.73
C MET A 426 2.03 14.14 -10.83
N GLU A 427 1.46 13.77 -11.99
CA GLU A 427 0.02 13.65 -12.23
C GLU A 427 -0.30 12.19 -12.55
N LEU A 428 -0.67 11.43 -11.54
CA LEU A 428 -0.85 10.00 -11.65
C LEU A 428 -2.29 9.58 -11.36
N VAL A 429 -2.73 8.50 -12.02
CA VAL A 429 -3.95 7.77 -11.66
C VAL A 429 -3.54 6.45 -11.03
N ARG A 430 -3.91 6.22 -9.79
CA ARG A 430 -3.69 4.95 -9.11
C ARG A 430 -4.87 4.00 -9.31
N LEU A 431 -4.58 2.82 -9.83
CA LEU A 431 -5.49 1.68 -9.90
C LEU A 431 -5.02 0.64 -8.87
N ALA A 432 -5.51 0.78 -7.63
CA ALA A 432 -5.13 -0.09 -6.52
C ALA A 432 -5.94 -1.39 -6.58
N ILE A 433 -5.25 -2.54 -6.67
CA ILE A 433 -5.91 -3.83 -6.79
C ILE A 433 -6.22 -4.38 -5.38
N PRO A 434 -7.50 -4.56 -5.01
CA PRO A 434 -7.87 -5.21 -3.75
C PRO A 434 -7.32 -6.65 -3.68
N ARG A 435 -6.90 -7.06 -2.49
CA ARG A 435 -6.27 -8.36 -2.28
C ARG A 435 -7.28 -9.49 -2.41
N ARG A 436 -6.98 -10.51 -3.25
CA ARG A 436 -7.80 -11.73 -3.43
C ARG A 436 -9.25 -11.46 -3.91
N THR A 437 -9.50 -10.32 -4.59
CA THR A 437 -10.87 -9.90 -4.97
C THR A 437 -11.14 -10.07 -6.45
N TYR A 438 -10.23 -9.59 -7.29
CA TYR A 438 -10.38 -9.62 -8.74
C TYR A 438 -9.53 -10.71 -9.37
N THR A 439 -10.10 -11.41 -10.37
CA THR A 439 -9.44 -12.41 -11.19
C THR A 439 -8.84 -11.80 -12.44
N GLN A 440 -8.09 -12.60 -13.22
CA GLN A 440 -7.47 -12.12 -14.45
C GLN A 440 -8.50 -11.52 -15.43
N SER A 441 -9.70 -12.10 -15.57
CA SER A 441 -10.73 -11.58 -16.49
C SER A 441 -11.21 -10.18 -16.11
N HIS A 442 -11.27 -9.85 -14.82
CA HIS A 442 -11.54 -8.48 -14.37
C HIS A 442 -10.40 -7.53 -14.75
N ILE A 443 -9.16 -7.99 -14.61
CA ILE A 443 -7.96 -7.20 -14.97
C ILE A 443 -7.88 -7.00 -16.48
N ASP A 444 -8.22 -8.01 -17.28
CA ASP A 444 -8.32 -7.89 -18.75
C ASP A 444 -9.37 -6.86 -19.15
N TYR A 445 -10.56 -6.88 -18.53
CA TYR A 445 -11.58 -5.86 -18.74
C TYR A 445 -11.08 -4.46 -18.43
N VAL A 446 -10.37 -4.27 -17.32
CA VAL A 446 -9.75 -2.96 -17.00
C VAL A 446 -8.76 -2.54 -18.08
N GLY A 447 -7.94 -3.48 -18.60
CA GLY A 447 -7.03 -3.23 -19.72
C GLY A 447 -7.75 -2.77 -20.99
N GLU A 448 -8.90 -3.37 -21.32
CA GLU A 448 -9.74 -2.96 -22.46
C GLU A 448 -10.32 -1.55 -22.25
N VAL A 449 -10.81 -1.23 -21.05
CA VAL A 449 -11.30 0.11 -20.72
C VAL A 449 -10.19 1.15 -20.87
N ILE A 450 -8.98 0.85 -20.39
CA ILE A 450 -7.80 1.72 -20.56
C ILE A 450 -7.52 1.95 -22.05
N ALA A 451 -7.56 0.90 -22.88
CA ALA A 451 -7.32 1.01 -24.32
C ALA A 451 -8.37 1.89 -25.02
N VAL A 452 -9.64 1.73 -24.66
CA VAL A 452 -10.73 2.58 -25.20
C VAL A 452 -10.51 4.04 -24.84
N VAL A 453 -10.19 4.35 -23.58
CA VAL A 453 -9.93 5.73 -23.13
C VAL A 453 -8.69 6.30 -23.82
N ALA A 454 -7.61 5.53 -23.93
CA ALA A 454 -6.38 5.94 -24.61
C ALA A 454 -6.60 6.28 -26.09
N SER A 455 -7.46 5.54 -26.78
CA SER A 455 -7.80 5.82 -28.19
C SER A 455 -8.51 7.16 -28.39
N GLY A 456 -9.19 7.65 -27.36
CA GLY A 456 -9.91 8.92 -27.34
C GLY A 456 -9.19 10.07 -26.64
N LYS A 457 -7.95 9.89 -26.19
CA LYS A 457 -7.24 10.78 -25.26
C LYS A 457 -7.25 12.27 -25.66
N ASN A 458 -7.17 12.58 -26.95
CA ASN A 458 -7.14 13.96 -27.44
C ASN A 458 -8.48 14.71 -27.26
N ARG A 459 -9.56 13.99 -26.91
CA ARG A 459 -10.89 14.56 -26.65
C ARG A 459 -11.15 14.77 -25.15
N LEU A 460 -10.28 14.26 -24.29
CA LEU A 460 -10.38 14.45 -22.85
C LEU A 460 -10.15 15.91 -22.50
N ARG A 461 -10.91 16.38 -21.51
CA ARG A 461 -10.90 17.79 -21.08
C ARG A 461 -10.46 17.87 -19.64
N GLY A 462 -9.86 19.01 -19.28
CA GLY A 462 -9.57 19.34 -17.91
C GLY A 462 -10.83 19.60 -17.07
N TYR A 463 -10.62 19.77 -15.80
CA TYR A 463 -11.66 20.11 -14.83
C TYR A 463 -11.30 21.38 -14.07
N ARG A 464 -12.31 22.07 -13.56
CA ARG A 464 -12.17 23.15 -12.59
C ARG A 464 -12.70 22.65 -11.24
N MET A 465 -11.93 22.82 -10.18
CA MET A 465 -12.39 22.57 -8.83
C MET A 465 -13.24 23.76 -8.36
N VAL A 466 -14.52 23.52 -8.04
CA VAL A 466 -15.49 24.56 -7.65
C VAL A 466 -15.74 24.59 -6.16
N GLU A 467 -15.49 23.48 -5.47
CA GLU A 467 -15.63 23.39 -4.02
C GLU A 467 -14.53 22.46 -3.46
N GLN A 468 -13.97 22.81 -2.31
CA GLN A 468 -12.96 21.98 -1.64
C GLN A 468 -12.96 22.22 -0.12
N ALA A 469 -12.63 21.17 0.65
CA ALA A 469 -12.37 21.26 2.07
C ALA A 469 -10.96 21.83 2.34
N PRO A 470 -10.71 22.42 3.52
CA PRO A 470 -9.39 22.93 3.90
C PRO A 470 -8.35 21.83 4.08
N TRP A 471 -8.78 20.62 4.44
CA TRP A 471 -7.92 19.44 4.67
C TRP A 471 -8.38 18.29 3.78
N LEU A 472 -7.41 17.51 3.23
CA LEU A 472 -7.70 16.29 2.47
C LEU A 472 -8.77 16.51 1.39
N ARG A 473 -8.63 17.60 0.64
CA ARG A 473 -9.63 18.12 -0.32
C ARG A 473 -10.10 17.09 -1.35
N HIS A 474 -9.22 16.14 -1.72
CA HIS A 474 -9.54 15.09 -2.70
C HIS A 474 -10.73 14.20 -2.28
N PHE A 475 -11.02 14.06 -0.98
CA PHE A 475 -12.18 13.26 -0.54
C PHE A 475 -13.53 13.94 -0.81
N SER A 476 -13.58 15.27 -0.83
CA SER A 476 -14.86 16.01 -0.86
C SER A 476 -14.93 17.12 -1.91
N ALA A 477 -13.85 17.37 -2.65
CA ALA A 477 -13.86 18.39 -3.71
C ALA A 477 -14.93 18.11 -4.76
N ARG A 478 -15.49 19.17 -5.33
CA ARG A 478 -16.43 19.11 -6.46
C ARG A 478 -15.81 19.75 -7.68
N PHE A 479 -16.10 19.19 -8.82
CA PHE A 479 -15.51 19.61 -10.09
C PHE A 479 -16.57 19.91 -11.13
N GLU A 480 -16.20 20.75 -12.08
CA GLU A 480 -16.93 21.00 -13.34
C GLU A 480 -16.00 20.72 -14.53
N PRO A 481 -16.48 20.00 -15.56
CA PRO A 481 -15.71 19.86 -16.78
C PRO A 481 -15.53 21.22 -17.46
N LEU A 482 -14.36 21.46 -18.00
CA LEU A 482 -14.11 22.65 -18.82
C LEU A 482 -14.74 22.50 -20.20
N GLU A 483 -15.22 23.62 -20.75
CA GLU A 483 -15.71 23.66 -22.13
C GLU A 483 -14.58 23.38 -23.14
N PRO A 484 -14.92 22.94 -24.38
CA PRO A 484 -13.93 22.62 -25.39
C PRO A 484 -13.08 23.81 -25.79
#